data_79acb2d782c4ec878866ec6efd88f590
#
_entry.id   79acb2d782c4ec878866ec6efd88f590
#
_cell.length_a   1.000
_cell.length_b   1.000
_cell.length_c   1.000
_cell.angle_alpha   90.00
_cell.angle_beta   90.00
_cell.angle_gamma   90.00
#
_symmetry.space_group_name_H-M   'P 1'
#
loop_
_entity.id
_entity.type
_entity.pdbx_description
1 polymer ?
#
loop_
_entity_poly.entity_id
_entity_poly.type
_entity_poly.pdbx_seq_one_letter_code
_entity_poly.pdbx_strand_id
1 'polypeptide(L)'
;MKKLLLSLLCALLSFNVFSQGIESVCKSKDSCCEIGEKFAPYRIGLGFPLSTFDLEDGEKYTIAFSVDALISSAGNIKGIAVAGAENIIYNNAYGLQVAGMVNEIHHNAYGISVAGLANLAEYYYGIQVAGLANVGRNSFYGMQIGGVLNSSSNANGLIIGGVNNIAFDTLDGMQMAGVVNYAKEARGIQIAGVTNIAGDVKGLQFAGVMNIAKKVKGVQFATILNVAEESNFPIALINIIKNGKMGVAITHDILNNKVLSFRSGGKYSYGILGVGINKKITEVNKLVAEAGYGIHIPVTDWFEINNEFKATTIGYNSEKTTDNFGYFLSPSLTLLEHYNFFAGVSVNYFISNSNGILPENCFWSKDGDYNQRMFIGYQIGVQYVF
;
A
#
# COMPACT_ATOMS: atom_id res chain seq x y z
N MET A 1 17.28 6.05 -5.61
CA MET A 1 17.16 4.87 -4.75
C MET A 1 17.92 5.00 -3.43
N LYS A 2 19.26 5.23 -3.38
CA LYS A 2 20.00 5.36 -2.10
C LYS A 2 19.50 6.48 -1.16
N LYS A 3 19.07 7.64 -1.66
CA LYS A 3 18.55 8.75 -0.84
C LYS A 3 17.16 8.50 -0.27
N LEU A 4 16.30 7.75 -0.98
CA LEU A 4 14.97 7.36 -0.48
C LEU A 4 15.08 6.27 0.59
N LEU A 5 16.02 5.33 0.41
CA LEU A 5 16.36 4.33 1.43
C LEU A 5 16.95 4.97 2.69
N LEU A 6 17.74 6.03 2.52
CA LEU A 6 18.37 6.75 3.63
C LEU A 6 17.36 7.57 4.44
N SER A 7 16.34 8.18 3.81
CA SER A 7 15.26 8.87 4.51
C SER A 7 14.34 7.90 5.26
N LEU A 8 14.09 6.70 4.69
CA LEU A 8 13.38 5.62 5.38
C LEU A 8 14.21 5.06 6.55
N LEU A 9 15.52 4.95 6.38
CA LEU A 9 16.45 4.51 7.42
C LEU A 9 16.59 5.56 8.55
N CYS A 10 16.58 6.85 8.23
CA CYS A 10 16.58 7.92 9.22
C CYS A 10 15.27 7.99 10.02
N ALA A 11 14.10 7.72 9.40
CA ALA A 11 12.84 7.57 10.11
C ALA A 11 12.83 6.34 11.03
N LEU A 12 13.48 5.24 10.63
CA LEU A 12 13.65 4.03 11.45
C LEU A 12 14.70 4.22 12.56
N LEU A 13 15.76 5.01 12.33
CA LEU A 13 16.80 5.29 13.33
C LEU A 13 16.36 6.27 14.41
N SER A 14 15.51 7.26 14.08
CA SER A 14 14.91 8.14 15.08
C SER A 14 13.97 7.38 16.02
N PHE A 15 13.40 6.26 15.58
CA PHE A 15 12.56 5.38 16.40
C PHE A 15 13.37 4.54 17.41
N ASN A 16 14.61 4.11 17.05
CA ASN A 16 15.48 3.38 17.99
C ASN A 16 15.97 4.24 19.16
N VAL A 17 16.10 5.56 18.97
CA VAL A 17 16.49 6.48 20.05
C VAL A 17 15.32 6.67 21.04
N PHE A 18 14.07 6.63 20.55
CA PHE A 18 12.87 6.71 21.42
C PHE A 18 12.65 5.42 22.22
N SER A 19 12.97 4.25 21.62
CA SER A 19 12.81 2.96 22.30
C SER A 19 13.88 2.70 23.38
N GLN A 20 15.08 3.24 23.25
CA GLN A 20 16.17 3.07 24.22
C GLN A 20 16.06 3.99 25.46
N GLY A 21 15.29 5.08 25.38
CA GLY A 21 15.04 5.99 26.51
C GLY A 21 14.16 5.39 27.60
N ILE A 22 13.37 4.35 27.30
CA ILE A 22 12.38 3.74 28.20
C ILE A 22 12.93 2.53 28.96
N GLU A 23 14.05 1.92 28.51
CA GLU A 23 14.67 0.79 29.22
C GLU A 23 15.39 1.19 30.52
N SER A 24 15.55 2.46 30.81
CA SER A 24 16.34 2.91 31.97
C SER A 24 15.53 3.07 33.28
N VAL A 25 14.22 2.95 33.25
CA VAL A 25 13.37 3.16 34.45
C VAL A 25 13.08 1.87 35.23
N CYS A 26 13.27 0.70 34.66
CA CYS A 26 13.07 -0.59 35.34
C CYS A 26 14.37 -1.28 35.76
N LYS A 27 15.25 -0.58 36.48
CA LYS A 27 16.43 -1.19 37.14
C LYS A 27 16.47 -0.93 38.63
N SER A 28 15.46 -1.40 39.38
CA SER A 28 15.66 -1.78 40.76
C SER A 28 14.86 -3.03 41.07
N LYS A 29 15.58 -4.11 41.22
CA LYS A 29 15.10 -5.50 41.33
C LYS A 29 14.80 -5.90 42.76
N ASP A 30 14.34 -4.99 43.66
CA ASP A 30 14.18 -5.28 45.09
C ASP A 30 12.90 -4.71 45.74
N SER A 31 11.84 -4.49 44.97
CA SER A 31 10.48 -4.45 45.57
C SER A 31 9.51 -5.08 44.57
N CYS A 32 9.04 -6.28 44.84
CA CYS A 32 7.79 -6.78 44.28
C CYS A 32 6.70 -5.82 44.74
N CYS A 33 6.58 -4.67 44.08
CA CYS A 33 5.53 -3.72 44.35
C CYS A 33 4.19 -4.36 43.97
N GLU A 34 3.27 -4.36 44.91
CA GLU A 34 1.87 -4.77 44.83
C GLU A 34 1.12 -3.86 43.82
N ILE A 35 1.42 -3.96 42.54
CA ILE A 35 0.83 -3.11 41.49
C ILE A 35 -0.66 -3.36 41.41
N GLY A 36 -1.47 -2.34 41.76
CA GLY A 36 -2.93 -2.40 41.63
C GLY A 36 -3.66 -3.27 42.62
N GLU A 37 -3.08 -3.67 43.76
CA GLU A 37 -3.73 -4.51 44.78
C GLU A 37 -4.80 -3.77 45.56
N LYS A 38 -4.66 -2.46 45.76
CA LYS A 38 -5.64 -1.63 46.45
C LYS A 38 -6.69 -1.10 45.51
N PHE A 39 -7.94 -1.04 45.92
CA PHE A 39 -9.01 -0.46 45.11
C PHE A 39 -9.36 0.96 45.60
N ALA A 40 -9.41 1.90 44.65
CA ALA A 40 -9.91 3.24 44.83
C ALA A 40 -11.02 3.53 43.81
N PRO A 41 -12.23 3.91 44.23
CA PRO A 41 -13.33 4.16 43.28
C PRO A 41 -13.07 5.37 42.39
N TYR A 42 -12.35 6.37 42.86
CA TYR A 42 -12.02 7.57 42.11
C TYR A 42 -10.64 8.12 42.45
N ARG A 43 -10.06 8.83 41.49
CA ARG A 43 -8.90 9.71 41.63
C ARG A 43 -9.24 11.04 41.01
N ILE A 44 -8.91 12.13 41.71
CA ILE A 44 -9.03 13.50 41.20
C ILE A 44 -7.73 14.22 41.54
N GLY A 45 -7.08 14.83 40.53
CA GLY A 45 -5.81 15.55 40.67
C GLY A 45 -5.77 16.81 39.83
N LEU A 46 -5.22 17.89 40.39
CA LEU A 46 -4.90 19.08 39.63
C LEU A 46 -3.45 19.05 39.11
N GLY A 47 -2.61 18.19 39.63
CA GLY A 47 -1.16 18.04 39.44
C GLY A 47 -0.47 17.94 40.80
N PHE A 48 0.78 17.43 40.79
CA PHE A 48 1.55 17.30 42.05
C PHE A 48 1.74 18.70 42.70
N PRO A 49 1.53 18.86 44.00
CA PRO A 49 1.11 17.84 45.01
C PRO A 49 -0.43 17.76 45.25
N LEU A 50 -1.26 18.39 44.43
CA LEU A 50 -2.71 18.53 44.62
C LEU A 50 -3.46 17.37 43.95
N SER A 51 -3.24 16.15 44.40
CA SER A 51 -3.99 14.96 43.97
C SER A 51 -4.42 14.09 45.14
N THR A 52 -5.45 13.25 44.94
CA THR A 52 -5.97 12.34 45.94
C THR A 52 -4.90 11.34 46.41
N PHE A 53 -3.96 10.99 45.55
CA PHE A 53 -2.79 10.16 45.83
C PHE A 53 -1.56 10.75 45.16
N ASP A 54 -0.38 10.52 45.73
CA ASP A 54 0.89 10.86 45.06
C ASP A 54 1.08 10.02 43.78
N LEU A 55 1.84 10.49 42.83
CA LEU A 55 2.08 9.79 41.57
C LEU A 55 2.71 8.40 41.81
N GLU A 56 3.63 8.29 42.75
CA GLU A 56 4.28 7.04 43.16
C GLU A 56 3.34 6.06 43.84
N ASP A 57 2.40 6.57 44.63
CA ASP A 57 1.39 5.73 45.28
C ASP A 57 0.27 5.27 44.35
N GLY A 58 0.00 6.03 43.29
CA GLY A 58 -0.98 5.69 42.23
C GLY A 58 -0.78 4.28 41.65
N GLU A 59 0.48 3.88 41.48
CA GLU A 59 0.88 2.55 41.01
C GLU A 59 0.25 1.39 41.81
N LYS A 60 0.01 1.56 43.10
CA LYS A 60 -0.54 0.54 44.00
C LYS A 60 -2.05 0.36 43.88
N TYR A 61 -2.75 1.25 43.15
CA TYR A 61 -4.21 1.27 43.13
C TYR A 61 -4.80 0.80 41.81
N THR A 62 -5.87 0.03 41.88
CA THR A 62 -6.82 -0.15 40.80
C THR A 62 -7.91 0.93 40.94
N ILE A 63 -8.06 1.78 39.92
CA ILE A 63 -8.92 2.95 39.93
C ILE A 63 -10.07 2.74 38.93
N ALA A 64 -11.30 3.03 39.36
CA ALA A 64 -12.45 2.95 38.45
C ALA A 64 -12.63 4.25 37.65
N PHE A 65 -12.44 5.41 38.30
CA PHE A 65 -12.62 6.70 37.68
C PHE A 65 -11.46 7.64 38.02
N SER A 66 -10.68 8.08 37.04
CA SER A 66 -9.57 9.01 37.23
C SER A 66 -9.78 10.26 36.38
N VAL A 67 -9.68 11.44 37.02
CA VAL A 67 -9.68 12.73 36.34
C VAL A 67 -8.55 13.59 36.88
N ASP A 68 -7.55 13.86 36.06
CA ASP A 68 -6.37 14.61 36.43
C ASP A 68 -6.13 15.75 35.44
N ALA A 69 -5.85 16.95 35.94
CA ALA A 69 -5.63 18.12 35.08
C ALA A 69 -4.34 17.99 34.24
N LEU A 70 -3.31 17.32 34.74
CA LEU A 70 -2.06 17.09 34.03
C LEU A 70 -1.75 15.61 33.87
N ILE A 71 -1.34 14.92 34.92
CA ILE A 71 -0.86 13.54 34.87
C ILE A 71 -1.69 12.66 35.81
N SER A 72 -2.25 11.60 35.26
CA SER A 72 -2.87 10.52 36.00
C SER A 72 -1.91 9.33 36.10
N SER A 73 -1.81 8.73 37.27
CA SER A 73 -1.00 7.53 37.54
C SER A 73 -1.85 6.47 38.26
N ALA A 74 -1.85 5.25 37.73
CA ALA A 74 -2.61 4.14 38.30
C ALA A 74 -1.90 2.80 38.07
N GLY A 75 -2.04 1.87 39.00
CA GLY A 75 -1.63 0.48 38.77
C GLY A 75 -2.51 -0.17 37.69
N ASN A 76 -3.83 -0.12 37.89
CA ASN A 76 -4.82 -0.51 36.88
C ASN A 76 -5.92 0.53 36.76
N ILE A 77 -6.52 0.60 35.59
CA ILE A 77 -7.78 1.31 35.34
C ILE A 77 -8.87 0.28 35.01
N LYS A 78 -10.02 0.34 35.71
CA LYS A 78 -11.21 -0.42 35.38
C LYS A 78 -12.41 0.51 35.22
N GLY A 79 -12.42 1.29 34.12
CA GLY A 79 -13.46 2.26 33.80
C GLY A 79 -12.95 3.41 32.97
N ILE A 80 -12.84 4.62 33.52
CA ILE A 80 -12.51 5.84 32.77
C ILE A 80 -11.27 6.52 33.38
N ALA A 81 -10.29 6.86 32.54
CA ALA A 81 -9.17 7.70 32.92
C ALA A 81 -9.09 8.89 31.96
N VAL A 82 -9.09 10.11 32.50
CA VAL A 82 -8.95 11.35 31.74
C VAL A 82 -7.82 12.17 32.36
N ALA A 83 -6.86 12.54 31.53
CA ALA A 83 -5.75 13.41 31.94
C ALA A 83 -5.53 14.54 30.92
N GLY A 84 -5.22 15.73 31.43
CA GLY A 84 -4.92 16.87 30.56
C GLY A 84 -3.67 16.69 29.73
N ALA A 85 -2.67 15.97 30.23
CA ALA A 85 -1.46 15.63 29.49
C ALA A 85 -1.27 14.13 29.33
N GLU A 86 -1.12 13.37 30.42
CA GLU A 86 -0.68 11.99 30.34
C GLU A 86 -1.43 11.07 31.33
N ASN A 87 -1.83 9.90 30.83
CA ASN A 87 -2.24 8.76 31.65
C ASN A 87 -1.10 7.74 31.69
N ILE A 88 -0.58 7.42 32.87
CA ILE A 88 0.43 6.37 33.10
C ILE A 88 -0.25 5.21 33.83
N ILE A 89 -0.36 4.06 33.17
CA ILE A 89 -1.00 2.87 33.73
C ILE A 89 0.04 1.74 33.76
N TYR A 90 0.52 1.41 34.94
CA TYR A 90 1.64 0.49 35.14
C TYR A 90 1.32 -0.97 34.84
N ASN A 91 0.04 -1.33 34.78
CA ASN A 91 -0.36 -2.70 34.46
C ASN A 91 -1.46 -2.70 33.38
N ASN A 92 -2.73 -2.89 33.74
CA ASN A 92 -3.79 -3.08 32.74
C ASN A 92 -4.82 -1.94 32.76
N ALA A 93 -5.28 -1.58 31.56
CA ALA A 93 -6.37 -0.63 31.38
C ALA A 93 -7.60 -1.28 30.75
N TYR A 94 -8.76 -1.10 31.37
CA TYR A 94 -10.05 -1.55 30.87
C TYR A 94 -11.01 -0.36 30.78
N GLY A 95 -11.55 -0.10 29.59
CA GLY A 95 -12.55 0.95 29.36
C GLY A 95 -12.03 2.11 28.52
N LEU A 96 -12.22 3.36 28.99
CA LEU A 96 -11.90 4.56 28.22
C LEU A 96 -10.69 5.29 28.80
N GLN A 97 -9.67 5.54 27.99
CA GLN A 97 -8.52 6.36 28.32
C GLN A 97 -8.48 7.58 27.39
N VAL A 98 -8.47 8.78 27.95
CA VAL A 98 -8.35 10.03 27.20
C VAL A 98 -7.21 10.86 27.78
N ALA A 99 -6.26 11.24 26.94
CA ALA A 99 -5.16 12.10 27.32
C ALA A 99 -4.97 13.24 26.31
N GLY A 100 -4.66 14.43 26.80
CA GLY A 100 -4.32 15.54 25.91
C GLY A 100 -3.07 15.28 25.10
N MET A 101 -2.12 14.49 25.60
CA MET A 101 -0.89 14.13 24.91
C MET A 101 -0.72 12.62 24.77
N VAL A 102 -0.55 11.88 25.88
CA VAL A 102 -0.12 10.47 25.82
C VAL A 102 -0.94 9.58 26.75
N ASN A 103 -1.38 8.43 26.25
CA ASN A 103 -1.77 7.30 27.07
C ASN A 103 -0.64 6.27 27.05
N GLU A 104 0.01 6.02 28.18
CA GLU A 104 1.03 5.00 28.34
C GLU A 104 0.50 3.88 29.23
N ILE A 105 0.39 2.66 28.66
CA ILE A 105 -0.11 1.47 29.33
C ILE A 105 0.98 0.40 29.21
N HIS A 106 1.56 -0.01 30.34
CA HIS A 106 2.73 -0.87 30.29
C HIS A 106 2.43 -2.31 29.86
N HIS A 107 1.18 -2.79 30.11
CA HIS A 107 0.78 -4.14 29.71
C HIS A 107 -0.42 -4.14 28.76
N ASN A 108 -1.58 -4.57 29.23
CA ASN A 108 -2.74 -4.78 28.37
C ASN A 108 -3.71 -3.60 28.42
N ALA A 109 -4.15 -3.18 27.27
CA ALA A 109 -5.22 -2.20 27.12
C ALA A 109 -6.44 -2.82 26.42
N TYR A 110 -7.61 -2.65 27.04
CA TYR A 110 -8.90 -3.14 26.54
C TYR A 110 -9.90 -1.99 26.48
N GLY A 111 -10.40 -1.67 25.31
CA GLY A 111 -11.43 -0.65 25.15
C GLY A 111 -11.02 0.46 24.18
N ILE A 112 -11.12 1.72 24.61
CA ILE A 112 -10.89 2.88 23.72
C ILE A 112 -9.80 3.77 24.34
N SER A 113 -8.77 4.07 23.58
CA SER A 113 -7.74 5.04 23.96
C SER A 113 -7.66 6.17 22.94
N VAL A 114 -7.79 7.41 23.43
CA VAL A 114 -7.71 8.62 22.62
C VAL A 114 -6.61 9.52 23.18
N ALA A 115 -5.67 9.91 22.34
CA ALA A 115 -4.57 10.80 22.71
C ALA A 115 -4.31 11.87 21.66
N GLY A 116 -3.96 13.06 22.11
CA GLY A 116 -3.55 14.13 21.19
C GLY A 116 -2.27 13.81 20.42
N LEU A 117 -1.31 13.10 21.06
CA LEU A 117 -0.05 12.71 20.43
C LEU A 117 0.04 11.20 20.27
N ALA A 118 0.07 10.41 21.34
CA ALA A 118 0.35 8.98 21.23
C ALA A 118 -0.41 8.09 22.20
N ASN A 119 -0.76 6.89 21.75
CA ASN A 119 -1.16 5.78 22.58
C ASN A 119 -0.09 4.69 22.52
N LEU A 120 0.39 4.25 23.68
CA LEU A 120 1.42 3.23 23.85
C LEU A 120 0.86 2.10 24.70
N ALA A 121 0.98 0.86 24.25
CA ALA A 121 0.63 -0.33 25.02
C ALA A 121 1.46 -1.53 24.59
N GLU A 122 1.61 -2.54 25.46
CA GLU A 122 2.23 -3.79 25.06
C GLU A 122 1.27 -4.63 24.21
N TYR A 123 0.07 -4.86 24.70
CA TYR A 123 -1.03 -5.49 23.97
C TYR A 123 -2.25 -4.58 23.97
N TYR A 124 -2.90 -4.45 22.82
CA TYR A 124 -4.08 -3.63 22.71
C TYR A 124 -5.26 -4.35 22.05
N TYR A 125 -6.43 -4.23 22.67
CA TYR A 125 -7.70 -4.82 22.21
C TYR A 125 -8.79 -3.74 22.19
N GLY A 126 -9.14 -3.25 21.01
CA GLY A 126 -10.20 -2.25 20.84
C GLY A 126 -9.84 -1.13 19.85
N ILE A 127 -10.06 0.12 20.24
CA ILE A 127 -9.92 1.28 19.35
C ILE A 127 -8.86 2.24 19.91
N GLN A 128 -7.84 2.51 19.11
CA GLN A 128 -6.84 3.55 19.39
C GLN A 128 -6.96 4.69 18.38
N VAL A 129 -7.02 5.93 18.89
CA VAL A 129 -6.97 7.14 18.07
C VAL A 129 -5.90 8.07 18.61
N ALA A 130 -4.96 8.46 17.78
CA ALA A 130 -3.88 9.38 18.14
C ALA A 130 -3.64 10.40 17.04
N GLY A 131 -3.30 11.65 17.44
CA GLY A 131 -2.93 12.69 16.49
C GLY A 131 -1.63 12.38 15.76
N LEU A 132 -0.65 11.73 16.40
CA LEU A 132 0.60 11.32 15.76
C LEU A 132 0.73 9.81 15.65
N ALA A 133 0.76 9.06 16.79
CA ALA A 133 1.15 7.66 16.74
C ALA A 133 0.34 6.75 17.66
N ASN A 134 0.04 5.54 17.19
CA ASN A 134 -0.37 4.42 18.02
C ASN A 134 0.72 3.34 17.95
N VAL A 135 1.22 2.91 19.10
CA VAL A 135 2.28 1.91 19.20
C VAL A 135 1.85 0.76 20.10
N GLY A 136 1.64 -0.40 19.48
CA GLY A 136 1.52 -1.68 20.17
C GLY A 136 2.87 -2.39 20.14
N ARG A 137 3.52 -2.60 21.29
CA ARG A 137 4.85 -3.25 21.30
C ARG A 137 4.78 -4.69 20.81
N ASN A 138 3.74 -5.42 21.17
CA ASN A 138 3.51 -6.82 20.76
C ASN A 138 2.36 -6.94 19.77
N SER A 139 1.13 -6.98 20.25
CA SER A 139 -0.02 -7.25 19.40
C SER A 139 -1.12 -6.21 19.54
N PHE A 140 -1.74 -5.94 18.43
CA PHE A 140 -2.90 -5.09 18.30
C PHE A 140 -4.08 -5.87 17.71
N TYR A 141 -5.28 -5.70 18.29
CA TYR A 141 -6.54 -6.26 17.80
C TYR A 141 -7.63 -5.19 17.79
N GLY A 142 -8.16 -4.85 16.64
CA GLY A 142 -9.28 -3.91 16.50
C GLY A 142 -9.05 -2.80 15.46
N MET A 143 -9.13 -1.52 15.88
CA MET A 143 -8.96 -0.37 14.98
C MET A 143 -7.92 0.63 15.52
N GLN A 144 -6.90 0.91 14.71
CA GLN A 144 -5.93 1.97 14.96
C GLN A 144 -6.08 3.10 13.94
N ILE A 145 -6.18 4.35 14.43
CA ILE A 145 -6.17 5.55 13.61
C ILE A 145 -5.08 6.47 14.13
N GLY A 146 -4.05 6.66 13.35
CA GLY A 146 -2.91 7.55 13.67
C GLY A 146 -2.69 8.59 12.58
N GLY A 147 -2.49 9.85 12.98
CA GLY A 147 -2.21 10.92 12.01
C GLY A 147 -0.93 10.70 11.22
N VAL A 148 0.09 10.08 11.83
CA VAL A 148 1.37 9.80 11.17
C VAL A 148 1.66 8.30 11.14
N LEU A 149 1.66 7.64 12.28
CA LEU A 149 2.17 6.29 12.41
C LEU A 149 1.24 5.38 13.21
N ASN A 150 1.02 4.16 12.72
CA ASN A 150 0.59 3.04 13.54
C ASN A 150 1.65 1.94 13.46
N SER A 151 1.99 1.34 14.60
CA SER A 151 3.03 0.33 14.68
C SER A 151 2.68 -0.77 15.67
N SER A 152 2.89 -2.03 15.29
CA SER A 152 2.80 -3.19 16.17
C SER A 152 3.62 -4.36 15.62
N SER A 153 3.97 -5.34 16.47
CA SER A 153 4.56 -6.58 15.95
C SER A 153 3.52 -7.36 15.17
N ASN A 154 2.38 -7.65 15.79
CA ASN A 154 1.24 -8.29 15.12
C ASN A 154 0.03 -7.35 15.10
N ALA A 155 -0.53 -7.18 13.94
CA ALA A 155 -1.65 -6.30 13.70
C ALA A 155 -2.86 -7.08 13.19
N ASN A 156 -3.96 -7.08 13.97
CA ASN A 156 -5.21 -7.74 13.61
C ASN A 156 -6.35 -6.72 13.55
N GLY A 157 -6.88 -6.47 12.37
CA GLY A 157 -8.02 -5.59 12.17
C GLY A 157 -7.76 -4.47 11.17
N LEU A 158 -8.26 -3.25 11.47
CA LEU A 158 -8.17 -2.09 10.59
C LEU A 158 -7.17 -1.07 11.11
N ILE A 159 -6.19 -0.74 10.28
CA ILE A 159 -5.13 0.20 10.61
C ILE A 159 -5.10 1.32 9.59
N ILE A 160 -5.34 2.56 10.04
CA ILE A 160 -5.38 3.75 9.19
C ILE A 160 -4.30 4.73 9.66
N GLY A 161 -3.30 4.96 8.84
CA GLY A 161 -2.23 5.92 9.10
C GLY A 161 -2.18 7.03 8.06
N GLY A 162 -2.04 8.28 8.49
CA GLY A 162 -1.86 9.38 7.55
C GLY A 162 -0.59 9.23 6.71
N VAL A 163 0.49 8.70 7.30
CA VAL A 163 1.75 8.48 6.60
C VAL A 163 2.10 6.99 6.53
N ASN A 164 2.33 6.34 7.67
CA ASN A 164 2.85 4.98 7.71
C ASN A 164 2.03 4.04 8.59
N ASN A 165 1.93 2.78 8.18
CA ASN A 165 1.55 1.66 9.05
C ASN A 165 2.62 0.58 9.00
N ILE A 166 2.99 0.04 10.16
CA ILE A 166 4.04 -0.98 10.30
C ILE A 166 3.53 -2.16 11.13
N ALA A 167 3.51 -3.35 10.53
CA ALA A 167 3.37 -4.62 11.22
C ALA A 167 4.72 -5.36 11.11
N PHE A 168 5.49 -5.42 12.18
CA PHE A 168 6.85 -5.99 12.12
C PHE A 168 6.86 -7.48 11.79
N ASP A 169 5.82 -8.21 12.20
CA ASP A 169 5.65 -9.63 11.91
C ASP A 169 4.42 -9.86 11.02
N THR A 170 3.21 -9.85 11.56
CA THR A 170 2.01 -10.20 10.81
C THR A 170 0.97 -9.08 10.76
N LEU A 171 0.35 -8.95 9.60
CA LEU A 171 -0.89 -8.23 9.39
C LEU A 171 -1.99 -9.24 9.06
N ASP A 172 -3.03 -9.30 9.89
CA ASP A 172 -4.30 -10.00 9.60
C ASP A 172 -5.43 -8.97 9.53
N GLY A 173 -5.81 -8.54 8.33
CA GLY A 173 -6.83 -7.51 8.13
C GLY A 173 -6.46 -6.47 7.07
N MET A 174 -6.57 -5.19 7.42
CA MET A 174 -6.42 -4.10 6.45
C MET A 174 -5.50 -2.98 6.96
N GLN A 175 -4.52 -2.61 6.16
CA GLN A 175 -3.71 -1.40 6.35
C GLN A 175 -4.00 -0.38 5.26
N MET A 176 -4.25 0.87 5.67
CA MET A 176 -4.40 2.01 4.77
C MET A 176 -3.45 3.13 5.19
N ALA A 177 -2.54 3.52 4.31
CA ALA A 177 -1.57 4.59 4.56
C ALA A 177 -1.53 5.61 3.42
N GLY A 178 -1.29 6.87 3.78
CA GLY A 178 -1.03 7.90 2.76
C GLY A 178 0.26 7.64 1.99
N VAL A 179 1.30 7.09 2.63
CA VAL A 179 2.60 6.88 1.98
C VAL A 179 2.99 5.41 1.97
N VAL A 180 3.21 4.77 3.14
CA VAL A 180 3.79 3.42 3.18
C VAL A 180 3.04 2.50 4.14
N ASN A 181 2.72 1.30 3.67
CA ASN A 181 2.42 0.16 4.52
C ASN A 181 3.59 -0.83 4.51
N TYR A 182 3.94 -1.34 5.68
CA TYR A 182 4.91 -2.42 5.84
C TYR A 182 4.31 -3.58 6.63
N ALA A 183 4.54 -4.81 6.17
CA ALA A 183 4.30 -6.02 6.93
C ALA A 183 5.30 -7.11 6.52
N LYS A 184 5.81 -7.89 7.47
CA LYS A 184 6.65 -9.04 7.12
C LYS A 184 5.81 -10.16 6.49
N GLU A 185 4.63 -10.43 7.04
CA GLU A 185 3.60 -11.26 6.42
C GLU A 185 2.27 -10.49 6.40
N ALA A 186 1.68 -10.32 5.22
CA ALA A 186 0.38 -9.65 5.05
C ALA A 186 -0.70 -10.65 4.64
N ARG A 187 -1.70 -10.82 5.50
CA ARG A 187 -2.91 -11.62 5.26
C ARG A 187 -4.10 -10.67 5.22
N GLY A 188 -4.49 -10.25 4.02
CA GLY A 188 -5.58 -9.29 3.83
C GLY A 188 -5.24 -8.21 2.82
N ILE A 189 -5.47 -6.95 3.16
CA ILE A 189 -5.42 -5.83 2.21
C ILE A 189 -4.42 -4.75 2.69
N GLN A 190 -3.52 -4.36 1.80
CA GLN A 190 -2.68 -3.17 1.98
C GLN A 190 -3.00 -2.14 0.89
N ILE A 191 -3.35 -0.92 1.31
CA ILE A 191 -3.62 0.21 0.41
C ILE A 191 -2.67 1.36 0.79
N ALA A 192 -1.84 1.79 -0.14
CA ALA A 192 -0.92 2.90 0.08
C ALA A 192 -1.01 3.92 -1.06
N GLY A 193 -0.90 5.20 -0.72
CA GLY A 193 -0.77 6.23 -1.73
C GLY A 193 0.52 6.09 -2.55
N VAL A 194 1.60 5.61 -1.94
CA VAL A 194 2.89 5.44 -2.63
C VAL A 194 3.32 3.98 -2.69
N THR A 195 3.58 3.33 -1.54
CA THR A 195 4.23 2.02 -1.55
C THR A 195 3.67 1.06 -0.51
N ASN A 196 3.41 -0.19 -0.92
CA ASN A 196 3.26 -1.30 0.01
C ASN A 196 4.52 -2.18 -0.03
N ILE A 197 5.01 -2.57 1.14
CA ILE A 197 6.15 -3.46 1.30
C ILE A 197 5.74 -4.65 2.16
N ALA A 198 5.94 -5.85 1.65
CA ALA A 198 5.71 -7.06 2.43
C ALA A 198 6.75 -8.15 2.12
N GLY A 199 6.91 -9.11 3.02
CA GLY A 199 7.56 -10.37 2.69
C GLY A 199 6.57 -11.26 1.94
N ASP A 200 5.77 -12.01 2.65
CA ASP A 200 4.73 -12.86 2.06
C ASP A 200 3.37 -12.16 2.09
N VAL A 201 2.66 -12.21 0.96
CA VAL A 201 1.32 -11.62 0.82
C VAL A 201 0.31 -12.71 0.49
N LYS A 202 -0.77 -12.77 1.28
CA LYS A 202 -1.97 -13.57 1.01
C LYS A 202 -3.17 -12.61 0.96
N GLY A 203 -3.45 -12.07 -0.22
CA GLY A 203 -4.52 -11.07 -0.38
C GLY A 203 -4.19 -10.04 -1.45
N LEU A 204 -4.42 -8.76 -1.14
CA LEU A 204 -4.35 -7.67 -2.11
C LEU A 204 -3.38 -6.58 -1.67
N GLN A 205 -2.56 -6.11 -2.59
CA GLN A 205 -1.76 -4.88 -2.45
C GLN A 205 -2.17 -3.88 -3.52
N PHE A 206 -2.58 -2.68 -3.09
CA PHE A 206 -2.87 -1.54 -3.96
C PHE A 206 -1.93 -0.38 -3.62
N ALA A 207 -1.14 0.07 -4.57
CA ALA A 207 -0.26 1.22 -4.41
C ALA A 207 -0.43 2.22 -5.55
N GLY A 208 -0.35 3.50 -5.23
CA GLY A 208 -0.30 4.54 -6.25
C GLY A 208 0.96 4.46 -7.11
N VAL A 209 2.08 4.01 -6.55
CA VAL A 209 3.35 3.95 -7.28
C VAL A 209 3.89 2.52 -7.36
N MET A 210 4.12 1.84 -6.22
CA MET A 210 4.89 0.61 -6.21
C MET A 210 4.45 -0.37 -5.12
N ASN A 211 4.43 -1.67 -5.46
CA ASN A 211 4.39 -2.76 -4.48
C ASN A 211 5.69 -3.56 -4.51
N ILE A 212 6.20 -3.89 -3.35
CA ILE A 212 7.36 -4.77 -3.16
C ILE A 212 6.94 -5.94 -2.28
N ALA A 213 7.16 -7.16 -2.75
CA ALA A 213 6.92 -8.35 -1.95
C ALA A 213 7.96 -9.44 -2.26
N LYS A 214 7.99 -10.49 -1.44
CA LYS A 214 8.75 -11.69 -1.74
C LYS A 214 7.86 -12.69 -2.48
N LYS A 215 6.76 -13.11 -1.85
CA LYS A 215 5.79 -14.04 -2.44
C LYS A 215 4.38 -13.48 -2.35
N VAL A 216 3.66 -13.50 -3.46
CA VAL A 216 2.29 -13.00 -3.53
C VAL A 216 1.33 -14.09 -3.98
N LYS A 217 0.44 -14.47 -3.06
CA LYS A 217 -0.74 -15.29 -3.34
C LYS A 217 -1.96 -14.37 -3.36
N GLY A 218 -2.23 -13.78 -4.52
CA GLY A 218 -3.28 -12.79 -4.69
C GLY A 218 -2.94 -11.80 -5.79
N VAL A 219 -3.35 -10.54 -5.62
CA VAL A 219 -3.17 -9.49 -6.62
C VAL A 219 -2.29 -8.36 -6.08
N GLN A 220 -1.33 -7.93 -6.89
CA GLN A 220 -0.60 -6.68 -6.70
C GLN A 220 -1.03 -5.69 -7.80
N PHE A 221 -1.60 -4.57 -7.39
CA PHE A 221 -1.91 -3.48 -8.30
C PHE A 221 -1.06 -2.26 -7.97
N ALA A 222 -0.29 -1.78 -8.92
CA ALA A 222 0.43 -0.52 -8.83
C ALA A 222 0.32 0.24 -10.16
N THR A 223 0.38 1.57 -10.11
CA THR A 223 0.38 2.32 -11.36
C THR A 223 1.69 2.12 -12.13
N ILE A 224 2.84 2.08 -11.44
CA ILE A 224 4.15 2.09 -12.11
C ILE A 224 4.85 0.74 -12.01
N LEU A 225 5.02 0.20 -10.78
CA LEU A 225 5.95 -0.92 -10.58
C LEU A 225 5.46 -1.94 -9.55
N ASN A 226 5.46 -3.21 -9.91
CA ASN A 226 5.44 -4.32 -8.96
C ASN A 226 6.77 -5.07 -8.99
N VAL A 227 7.29 -5.40 -7.81
CA VAL A 227 8.50 -6.22 -7.64
C VAL A 227 8.18 -7.40 -6.73
N ALA A 228 8.43 -8.62 -7.20
CA ALA A 228 8.30 -9.81 -6.38
C ALA A 228 9.23 -10.95 -6.85
N GLU A 229 9.50 -11.91 -5.97
CA GLU A 229 10.11 -13.17 -6.40
C GLU A 229 9.06 -14.06 -7.06
N GLU A 230 7.86 -14.13 -6.46
CA GLU A 230 6.74 -14.92 -6.99
C GLU A 230 5.45 -14.08 -6.94
N SER A 231 4.80 -13.90 -8.08
CA SER A 231 3.48 -13.27 -8.16
C SER A 231 2.71 -13.80 -9.37
N ASN A 232 1.44 -14.18 -9.17
CA ASN A 232 0.60 -14.69 -10.24
C ASN A 232 -0.12 -13.58 -11.01
N PHE A 233 -0.59 -12.55 -10.30
CA PHE A 233 -1.34 -11.42 -10.85
C PHE A 233 -0.74 -10.07 -10.47
N PRO A 234 0.45 -9.73 -10.96
CA PRO A 234 0.97 -8.39 -10.85
C PRO A 234 0.38 -7.51 -11.97
N ILE A 235 -0.20 -6.37 -11.60
CA ILE A 235 -0.79 -5.41 -12.53
C ILE A 235 -0.10 -4.07 -12.32
N ALA A 236 0.84 -3.74 -13.18
CA ALA A 236 1.54 -2.46 -13.25
C ALA A 236 2.11 -2.27 -14.67
N LEU A 237 2.52 -1.05 -15.01
CA LEU A 237 3.21 -0.81 -16.27
C LEU A 237 4.48 -1.64 -16.39
N ILE A 238 5.23 -1.78 -15.28
CA ILE A 238 6.42 -2.62 -15.19
C ILE A 238 6.23 -3.61 -14.03
N ASN A 239 6.42 -4.90 -14.31
CA ASN A 239 6.36 -5.94 -13.30
C ASN A 239 7.67 -6.74 -13.32
N ILE A 240 8.49 -6.61 -12.28
CA ILE A 240 9.75 -7.35 -12.13
C ILE A 240 9.49 -8.55 -11.24
N ILE A 241 9.15 -9.67 -11.84
CA ILE A 241 8.73 -10.90 -11.15
C ILE A 241 9.68 -12.03 -11.55
N LYS A 242 10.39 -12.63 -10.58
CA LYS A 242 11.40 -13.67 -10.89
C LYS A 242 10.80 -14.94 -11.48
N ASN A 243 9.60 -15.34 -11.04
CA ASN A 243 8.88 -16.50 -11.58
C ASN A 243 7.96 -16.14 -12.76
N GLY A 244 8.07 -14.91 -13.27
CA GLY A 244 7.24 -14.40 -14.35
C GLY A 244 7.91 -14.47 -15.70
N LYS A 245 7.22 -13.96 -16.72
CA LYS A 245 7.73 -13.83 -18.06
C LYS A 245 8.08 -12.35 -18.33
N MET A 246 9.30 -12.11 -18.78
CA MET A 246 9.71 -10.80 -19.30
C MET A 246 10.22 -10.97 -20.73
N GLY A 247 9.95 -10.00 -21.58
CA GLY A 247 10.37 -10.08 -22.97
C GLY A 247 10.25 -8.77 -23.72
N VAL A 248 10.78 -8.76 -24.91
CA VAL A 248 10.68 -7.64 -25.84
C VAL A 248 9.90 -8.09 -27.06
N ALA A 249 8.93 -7.32 -27.48
CA ALA A 249 8.11 -7.63 -28.64
C ALA A 249 8.19 -6.52 -29.70
N ILE A 250 8.12 -6.93 -30.96
CA ILE A 250 7.91 -6.04 -32.08
C ILE A 250 6.51 -6.29 -32.61
N THR A 251 5.69 -5.25 -32.68
CA THR A 251 4.32 -5.31 -33.15
C THR A 251 4.06 -4.41 -34.34
N HIS A 252 3.10 -4.83 -35.16
CA HIS A 252 2.55 -4.04 -36.24
C HIS A 252 1.03 -4.12 -36.22
N ASP A 253 0.36 -2.98 -36.30
CA ASP A 253 -1.10 -2.87 -36.23
C ASP A 253 -1.73 -2.25 -37.49
N ILE A 254 -3.06 -2.23 -37.54
CA ILE A 254 -3.86 -1.67 -38.65
C ILE A 254 -3.59 -0.18 -38.88
N LEU A 255 -3.23 0.58 -37.85
CA LEU A 255 -2.86 1.99 -37.94
C LEU A 255 -1.46 2.19 -38.55
N ASN A 256 -0.77 1.09 -38.91
CA ASN A 256 0.61 1.08 -39.43
C ASN A 256 1.67 1.51 -38.38
N ASN A 257 1.33 1.40 -37.09
CA ASN A 257 2.32 1.55 -36.03
C ASN A 257 3.28 0.37 -36.04
N LYS A 258 4.56 0.66 -35.86
CA LYS A 258 5.62 -0.33 -35.60
C LYS A 258 6.18 -0.02 -34.23
N VAL A 259 5.87 -0.86 -33.27
CA VAL A 259 6.19 -0.63 -31.86
C VAL A 259 7.13 -1.70 -31.36
N LEU A 260 8.20 -1.28 -30.71
CA LEU A 260 9.06 -2.10 -29.86
C LEU A 260 8.54 -1.96 -28.43
N SER A 261 8.04 -3.03 -27.85
CA SER A 261 7.45 -3.00 -26.51
C SER A 261 8.18 -3.95 -25.57
N PHE A 262 8.40 -3.49 -24.33
CA PHE A 262 8.81 -4.29 -23.21
C PHE A 262 7.54 -4.83 -22.52
N ARG A 263 7.47 -6.15 -22.35
CA ARG A 263 6.39 -6.86 -21.70
C ARG A 263 6.93 -7.54 -20.46
N SER A 264 6.35 -7.25 -19.32
CA SER A 264 6.84 -7.76 -18.03
C SER A 264 5.70 -8.14 -17.11
N GLY A 265 5.75 -9.35 -16.54
CA GLY A 265 4.64 -9.81 -15.72
C GLY A 265 4.88 -11.08 -14.95
N GLY A 266 3.79 -11.56 -14.35
CA GLY A 266 3.72 -12.83 -13.65
C GLY A 266 3.24 -13.97 -14.56
N LYS A 267 2.61 -14.97 -13.92
CA LYS A 267 2.11 -16.14 -14.64
C LYS A 267 0.89 -15.81 -15.53
N TYR A 268 0.03 -14.89 -15.07
CA TYR A 268 -1.27 -14.66 -15.72
C TYR A 268 -1.45 -13.22 -16.22
N SER A 269 -0.71 -12.25 -15.73
CA SER A 269 -0.85 -10.84 -16.11
C SER A 269 0.50 -10.18 -16.36
N TYR A 270 0.50 -9.14 -17.20
CA TYR A 270 1.71 -8.41 -17.56
C TYR A 270 1.40 -6.94 -17.92
N GLY A 271 2.40 -6.10 -17.74
CA GLY A 271 2.41 -4.73 -18.23
C GLY A 271 3.08 -4.64 -19.60
N ILE A 272 2.71 -3.62 -20.34
CA ILE A 272 3.24 -3.32 -21.68
C ILE A 272 3.69 -1.88 -21.68
N LEU A 273 4.95 -1.65 -22.09
CA LEU A 273 5.48 -0.31 -22.39
C LEU A 273 6.19 -0.37 -23.72
N GLY A 274 5.80 0.48 -24.63
CA GLY A 274 6.34 0.47 -25.98
C GLY A 274 6.65 1.86 -26.54
N VAL A 275 7.63 1.88 -27.42
CA VAL A 275 7.95 3.03 -28.24
C VAL A 275 8.06 2.59 -29.69
N GLY A 276 7.64 3.43 -30.61
CA GLY A 276 7.61 3.04 -32.00
C GLY A 276 7.53 4.21 -32.95
N ILE A 277 7.26 3.87 -34.20
CA ILE A 277 7.11 4.83 -35.27
C ILE A 277 5.87 4.53 -36.13
N ASN A 278 5.26 5.59 -36.62
CA ASN A 278 4.18 5.50 -37.60
C ASN A 278 4.61 6.17 -38.91
N LYS A 279 4.60 5.43 -40.02
CA LYS A 279 5.07 5.92 -41.30
C LYS A 279 4.01 6.68 -42.14
N LYS A 280 2.74 6.64 -41.73
CA LYS A 280 1.66 7.30 -42.45
C LYS A 280 1.45 8.76 -42.03
N ILE A 281 2.01 9.18 -40.90
CA ILE A 281 1.93 10.55 -40.41
C ILE A 281 3.14 11.34 -40.95
N THR A 282 2.92 12.63 -41.28
CA THR A 282 3.90 13.56 -41.81
C THR A 282 5.26 13.53 -41.12
N GLU A 283 6.32 13.89 -41.84
CA GLU A 283 7.74 13.70 -41.53
C GLU A 283 8.22 14.11 -40.12
N VAL A 284 7.47 14.95 -39.39
CA VAL A 284 7.90 15.53 -38.12
C VAL A 284 7.33 14.77 -36.89
N ASN A 285 6.25 14.01 -37.03
CA ASN A 285 5.51 13.44 -35.88
C ASN A 285 5.34 11.91 -35.96
N LYS A 286 6.44 11.20 -36.19
CA LYS A 286 6.42 9.74 -36.40
C LYS A 286 6.47 8.92 -35.11
N LEU A 287 6.69 9.55 -33.97
CA LEU A 287 6.87 8.82 -32.70
C LEU A 287 5.57 8.23 -32.21
N VAL A 288 5.62 6.99 -31.75
CA VAL A 288 4.51 6.28 -31.10
C VAL A 288 4.93 5.89 -29.69
N ALA A 289 4.08 6.16 -28.71
CA ALA A 289 4.20 5.66 -27.36
C ALA A 289 3.03 4.73 -27.06
N GLU A 290 3.29 3.58 -26.47
CA GLU A 290 2.28 2.58 -26.10
C GLU A 290 2.43 2.20 -24.63
N ALA A 291 1.31 2.14 -23.90
CA ALA A 291 1.25 1.61 -22.56
C ALA A 291 0.00 0.72 -22.41
N GLY A 292 0.11 -0.37 -21.65
CA GLY A 292 -1.02 -1.28 -21.54
C GLY A 292 -0.84 -2.37 -20.50
N TYR A 293 -1.90 -3.15 -20.38
CA TYR A 293 -1.96 -4.33 -19.52
C TYR A 293 -2.47 -5.51 -20.31
N GLY A 294 -1.93 -6.68 -20.03
CA GLY A 294 -2.36 -7.92 -20.65
C GLY A 294 -2.60 -9.04 -19.65
N ILE A 295 -3.40 -10.00 -20.07
CA ILE A 295 -3.66 -11.24 -19.34
C ILE A 295 -3.35 -12.40 -20.28
N HIS A 296 -2.49 -13.32 -19.82
CA HIS A 296 -2.26 -14.61 -20.48
C HIS A 296 -3.29 -15.63 -20.05
N ILE A 297 -3.93 -16.25 -20.97
CA ILE A 297 -4.77 -17.44 -20.75
C ILE A 297 -4.03 -18.63 -21.37
N PRO A 298 -3.26 -19.41 -20.58
CA PRO A 298 -2.56 -20.57 -21.08
C PRO A 298 -3.57 -21.68 -21.41
N VAL A 299 -3.55 -22.15 -22.64
CA VAL A 299 -4.38 -23.26 -23.11
C VAL A 299 -3.55 -24.55 -23.13
N THR A 300 -2.31 -24.45 -23.63
CA THR A 300 -1.29 -25.50 -23.60
C THR A 300 0.09 -24.87 -23.34
N ASP A 301 1.13 -25.65 -23.18
CA ASP A 301 2.50 -25.16 -22.97
C ASP A 301 3.04 -24.32 -24.14
N TRP A 302 2.52 -24.55 -25.35
CA TRP A 302 2.94 -23.88 -26.59
C TRP A 302 1.90 -22.89 -27.15
N PHE A 303 0.68 -22.83 -26.55
CA PHE A 303 -0.42 -22.01 -27.02
C PHE A 303 -1.10 -21.26 -25.89
N GLU A 304 -1.18 -19.94 -26.00
CA GLU A 304 -1.84 -19.05 -25.07
C GLU A 304 -2.71 -18.02 -25.83
N ILE A 305 -3.71 -17.47 -25.15
CA ILE A 305 -4.54 -16.40 -25.65
C ILE A 305 -4.23 -15.16 -24.82
N ASN A 306 -3.70 -14.13 -25.48
CA ASN A 306 -3.39 -12.85 -24.88
C ASN A 306 -4.58 -11.91 -25.03
N ASN A 307 -5.02 -11.33 -23.92
CA ASN A 307 -6.03 -10.28 -23.84
C ASN A 307 -5.30 -9.00 -23.41
N GLU A 308 -5.23 -8.00 -24.27
CA GLU A 308 -4.48 -6.78 -24.04
C GLU A 308 -5.38 -5.55 -24.12
N PHE A 309 -5.30 -4.68 -23.13
CA PHE A 309 -5.84 -3.33 -23.21
C PHE A 309 -4.67 -2.36 -23.31
N LYS A 310 -4.66 -1.56 -24.38
CA LYS A 310 -3.55 -0.66 -24.70
C LYS A 310 -4.04 0.74 -25.01
N ALA A 311 -3.28 1.72 -24.51
CA ALA A 311 -3.36 3.11 -24.92
C ALA A 311 -2.13 3.44 -25.77
N THR A 312 -2.35 3.94 -26.96
CA THR A 312 -1.30 4.28 -27.92
C THR A 312 -1.44 5.74 -28.31
N THR A 313 -0.41 6.53 -28.10
CA THR A 313 -0.35 7.93 -28.54
C THR A 313 0.58 8.03 -29.73
N ILE A 314 0.12 8.65 -30.81
CA ILE A 314 0.85 8.87 -32.07
C ILE A 314 1.09 10.36 -32.22
N GLY A 315 2.36 10.77 -32.32
CA GLY A 315 2.79 12.16 -32.37
C GLY A 315 3.12 12.74 -31.00
N TYR A 316 3.86 13.85 -30.97
CA TYR A 316 4.30 14.51 -29.73
C TYR A 316 3.91 16.01 -29.68
N ASN A 317 3.28 16.54 -30.72
CA ASN A 317 2.83 17.94 -30.76
C ASN A 317 1.32 18.00 -30.52
N SER A 318 0.89 18.79 -29.55
CA SER A 318 -0.51 18.93 -29.12
C SER A 318 -1.51 19.23 -30.25
N GLU A 319 -1.07 19.87 -31.33
CA GLU A 319 -1.93 20.19 -32.47
C GLU A 319 -2.19 19.00 -33.43
N LYS A 320 -1.40 17.91 -33.32
CA LYS A 320 -1.47 16.74 -34.22
C LYS A 320 -1.34 15.40 -33.49
N THR A 321 -1.64 15.37 -32.22
CA THR A 321 -1.61 14.14 -31.42
C THR A 321 -2.85 13.32 -31.68
N THR A 322 -2.68 12.03 -31.77
CA THR A 322 -3.74 11.06 -31.97
C THR A 322 -3.64 9.98 -30.89
N ASP A 323 -4.72 9.72 -30.18
CA ASP A 323 -4.79 8.70 -29.17
C ASP A 323 -5.68 7.54 -29.64
N ASN A 324 -5.25 6.32 -29.39
CA ASN A 324 -5.98 5.09 -29.67
C ASN A 324 -6.03 4.21 -28.44
N PHE A 325 -7.25 3.87 -28.00
CA PHE A 325 -7.50 2.91 -26.94
C PHE A 325 -8.01 1.62 -27.57
N GLY A 326 -7.26 0.56 -27.44
CA GLY A 326 -7.55 -0.72 -28.09
C GLY A 326 -7.66 -1.88 -27.11
N TYR A 327 -8.65 -2.72 -27.34
CA TYR A 327 -8.71 -4.06 -26.74
C TYR A 327 -8.32 -5.07 -27.83
N PHE A 328 -7.32 -5.90 -27.51
CA PHE A 328 -6.73 -6.86 -28.43
C PHE A 328 -6.91 -8.28 -27.90
N LEU A 329 -7.42 -9.15 -28.73
CA LEU A 329 -7.50 -10.59 -28.48
C LEU A 329 -6.55 -11.29 -29.47
N SER A 330 -5.46 -11.84 -28.95
CA SER A 330 -4.37 -12.34 -29.77
C SER A 330 -3.99 -13.77 -29.36
N PRO A 331 -4.39 -14.80 -30.10
CA PRO A 331 -3.74 -16.10 -30.06
C PRO A 331 -2.22 -15.97 -30.22
N SER A 332 -1.47 -16.70 -29.41
CA SER A 332 -0.02 -16.70 -29.38
C SER A 332 0.54 -18.10 -29.37
N LEU A 333 1.56 -18.33 -30.19
CA LEU A 333 2.26 -19.60 -30.34
C LEU A 333 3.69 -19.46 -29.86
N THR A 334 4.09 -20.25 -28.87
CA THR A 334 5.46 -20.34 -28.37
C THR A 334 6.25 -21.34 -29.21
N LEU A 335 7.28 -20.84 -29.87
CA LEU A 335 8.22 -21.66 -30.64
C LEU A 335 9.64 -21.50 -30.05
N LEU A 336 10.42 -22.59 -30.07
CA LEU A 336 11.82 -22.57 -29.60
C LEU A 336 12.00 -22.03 -28.18
N GLU A 337 11.02 -22.27 -27.27
CA GLU A 337 11.01 -21.89 -25.85
C GLU A 337 11.04 -20.36 -25.57
N HIS A 338 11.63 -19.57 -26.44
CA HIS A 338 11.86 -18.13 -26.25
C HIS A 338 11.08 -17.21 -27.21
N TYR A 339 10.54 -17.73 -28.29
CA TYR A 339 9.88 -16.92 -29.31
C TYR A 339 8.37 -17.14 -29.31
N ASN A 340 7.61 -16.08 -29.04
CA ASN A 340 6.17 -16.07 -29.15
C ASN A 340 5.74 -15.31 -30.39
N PHE A 341 5.01 -15.97 -31.27
CA PHE A 341 4.38 -15.38 -32.45
C PHE A 341 2.91 -15.17 -32.15
N PHE A 342 2.41 -13.97 -32.32
CA PHE A 342 1.01 -13.69 -32.05
C PHE A 342 0.38 -12.85 -33.16
N ALA A 343 -0.88 -13.13 -33.41
CA ALA A 343 -1.71 -12.36 -34.32
C ALA A 343 -3.12 -12.31 -33.76
N GLY A 344 -3.77 -11.18 -33.83
CA GLY A 344 -5.09 -11.03 -33.23
C GLY A 344 -5.90 -9.90 -33.81
N VAL A 345 -7.18 -9.88 -33.38
CA VAL A 345 -8.14 -8.84 -33.72
C VAL A 345 -8.23 -7.81 -32.60
N SER A 346 -8.60 -6.60 -32.95
CA SER A 346 -8.79 -5.54 -31.97
C SER A 346 -10.05 -4.73 -32.20
N VAL A 347 -10.61 -4.19 -31.12
CA VAL A 347 -11.60 -3.12 -31.17
C VAL A 347 -10.92 -1.87 -30.66
N ASN A 348 -10.96 -0.81 -31.46
CA ASN A 348 -10.23 0.41 -31.21
C ASN A 348 -11.18 1.60 -31.06
N TYR A 349 -10.90 2.46 -30.10
CA TYR A 349 -11.49 3.78 -29.94
C TYR A 349 -10.40 4.83 -30.18
N PHE A 350 -10.54 5.58 -31.25
CA PHE A 350 -9.56 6.48 -31.78
C PHE A 350 -10.02 7.92 -31.64
N ILE A 351 -9.13 8.79 -31.17
CA ILE A 351 -9.39 10.22 -30.99
C ILE A 351 -8.27 10.99 -31.70
N SER A 352 -8.63 11.88 -32.60
CA SER A 352 -7.64 12.71 -33.33
C SER A 352 -8.12 14.14 -33.47
N ASN A 353 -7.20 15.09 -33.41
CA ASN A 353 -7.47 16.47 -33.81
C ASN A 353 -7.79 16.52 -35.32
N SER A 354 -8.53 17.53 -35.77
CA SER A 354 -9.19 17.66 -37.06
C SER A 354 -8.31 17.40 -38.32
N ASN A 355 -7.00 17.38 -38.16
CA ASN A 355 -6.04 17.19 -39.27
C ASN A 355 -5.29 15.84 -39.23
N GLY A 356 -5.72 14.89 -38.37
CA GLY A 356 -5.10 13.56 -38.24
C GLY A 356 -5.56 12.60 -39.33
N ILE A 357 -4.80 11.50 -39.47
CA ILE A 357 -5.20 10.38 -40.36
C ILE A 357 -6.39 9.68 -39.69
N LEU A 358 -7.50 9.62 -40.40
CA LEU A 358 -8.70 8.93 -39.92
C LEU A 358 -8.76 7.52 -40.52
N PRO A 359 -9.09 6.49 -39.72
CA PRO A 359 -9.41 5.16 -40.23
C PRO A 359 -10.60 5.19 -41.16
N GLU A 360 -10.48 4.60 -42.35
CA GLU A 360 -11.53 4.62 -43.37
C GLU A 360 -12.70 3.66 -43.03
N ASN A 361 -12.41 2.52 -42.43
CA ASN A 361 -13.39 1.48 -42.09
C ASN A 361 -13.80 1.57 -40.63
N CYS A 362 -14.69 2.49 -40.27
CA CYS A 362 -15.25 2.61 -38.92
C CYS A 362 -16.73 2.22 -38.90
N PHE A 363 -17.14 1.53 -37.84
CA PHE A 363 -18.55 1.22 -37.60
C PHE A 363 -19.29 2.30 -36.78
N TRP A 364 -18.55 3.22 -36.18
CA TRP A 364 -19.08 4.40 -35.49
C TRP A 364 -18.12 5.58 -35.67
N SER A 365 -18.72 6.77 -35.87
CA SER A 365 -17.96 8.01 -36.04
C SER A 365 -18.68 9.20 -35.45
N LYS A 366 -17.89 10.13 -34.88
CA LYS A 366 -18.37 11.44 -34.42
C LYS A 366 -17.33 12.48 -34.78
N ASP A 367 -17.76 13.49 -35.52
CA ASP A 367 -16.92 14.62 -35.93
C ASP A 367 -17.21 15.84 -35.05
N GLY A 368 -16.20 16.63 -34.73
CA GLY A 368 -16.25 17.80 -33.87
C GLY A 368 -14.88 18.42 -33.71
N ASP A 369 -14.61 19.09 -32.59
CA ASP A 369 -13.29 19.60 -32.24
C ASP A 369 -12.24 18.47 -32.23
N TYR A 370 -12.69 17.27 -31.86
CA TYR A 370 -11.96 16.02 -31.98
C TYR A 370 -12.76 15.02 -32.79
N ASN A 371 -12.12 14.45 -33.80
CA ASN A 371 -12.70 13.36 -34.58
C ASN A 371 -12.55 12.05 -33.82
N GLN A 372 -13.66 11.36 -33.57
CA GLN A 372 -13.68 10.11 -32.84
C GLN A 372 -14.16 8.99 -33.77
N ARG A 373 -13.48 7.85 -33.72
CA ARG A 373 -13.79 6.68 -34.57
C ARG A 373 -13.72 5.40 -33.75
N MET A 374 -14.64 4.48 -34.02
CA MET A 374 -14.52 3.10 -33.54
C MET A 374 -14.42 2.17 -34.74
N PHE A 375 -13.44 1.29 -34.71
CA PHE A 375 -13.17 0.35 -35.79
C PHE A 375 -12.60 -0.97 -35.29
N ILE A 376 -12.77 -2.01 -36.13
CA ILE A 376 -12.15 -3.31 -35.91
C ILE A 376 -10.77 -3.28 -36.60
N GLY A 377 -9.77 -3.70 -35.87
CA GLY A 377 -8.39 -3.76 -36.33
C GLY A 377 -7.75 -5.12 -36.16
N TYR A 378 -6.47 -5.17 -36.48
CA TYR A 378 -5.63 -6.33 -36.23
C TYR A 378 -4.27 -5.89 -35.66
N GLN A 379 -3.60 -6.84 -35.04
CA GLN A 379 -2.20 -6.73 -34.60
C GLN A 379 -1.48 -8.03 -34.91
N ILE A 380 -0.26 -7.93 -35.38
CA ILE A 380 0.67 -9.04 -35.49
C ILE A 380 1.96 -8.70 -34.75
N GLY A 381 2.63 -9.68 -34.20
CA GLY A 381 3.88 -9.43 -33.50
C GLY A 381 4.69 -10.67 -33.19
N VAL A 382 5.93 -10.42 -32.86
CA VAL A 382 6.89 -11.42 -32.37
C VAL A 382 7.49 -10.92 -31.08
N GLN A 383 7.53 -11.78 -30.08
CA GLN A 383 8.12 -11.51 -28.76
C GLN A 383 9.26 -12.47 -28.50
N TYR A 384 10.36 -11.95 -28.01
CA TYR A 384 11.43 -12.75 -27.40
C TYR A 384 11.27 -12.69 -25.89
N VAL A 385 11.17 -13.85 -25.24
CA VAL A 385 11.03 -14.05 -23.79
C VAL A 385 12.38 -14.47 -23.22
N PHE A 386 12.81 -13.80 -22.14
CA PHE A 386 14.10 -14.09 -21.49
C PHE A 386 13.96 -15.22 -20.47
#